data_c046c2bc16cae3e57285dd230bedf1f5
#
_entry.id   c046c2bc16cae3e57285dd230bedf1f5
#
_cell.length_a   1.000
_cell.length_b   1.000
_cell.length_c   1.000
_cell.angle_alpha   90.00
_cell.angle_beta   90.00
_cell.angle_gamma   90.00
#
_symmetry.space_group_name_H-M   'P 1'
#
loop_
_entity.id
_entity.type
_entity.pdbx_description
1 polymer ?
#
loop_
_entity_poly.entity_id
_entity_poly.type
_entity_poly.pdbx_seq_one_letter_code
_entity_poly.pdbx_strand_id
1 'polypeptide(L)'
;MLFAALWLRQQRSQRRLDVEMRRRTADADAEVAALRDRLAEAARRERLIAEEAEHLAENRLPAMAKALRHPHVRVPAARYPELLDGPGGKAFELVLAGVSSAVLGERRRVDGAAQAAMRGATTKLQTMCYQLQTTVDDMLHKYDDPELAEKLAGLDYLNEQILRRLQVTRVVCGAGAGLVRTASPLRALVMGASSRIPSYERVQIVDHLPEPVAVADRAAEPVAIVIAELMANAVHHSHGSLPVEVSLHQAHNGAVVVINDAGIGMNADEFGRARRLLSGKEDIHLAELGDPPRSGFAAIGEMCRQYGVAVSVEPSHYAGVKAVVFIPSELLTPVTEEPPIPAPVSRPAPVGPAVAPAPAAAEDDPPALPQRRNRRASDPAPAASGGVGGPANRAFRDPDEAAARMGALQRGTARGRAAEPGSAPEHDSERDSR
;
A
#
# COMPACT_ATOMS: atom_id res chain seq x y z
N MET A 1 -58.63 98.64 3.27
CA MET A 1 -57.63 98.16 2.30
C MET A 1 -56.53 97.34 2.96
N LEU A 2 -55.92 97.82 4.08
CA LEU A 2 -54.79 97.15 4.78
C LEU A 2 -55.17 95.77 5.37
N PHE A 3 -56.38 95.65 5.99
CA PHE A 3 -56.86 94.38 6.57
C PHE A 3 -57.02 93.22 5.49
N ALA A 4 -57.52 93.54 4.31
CA ALA A 4 -57.71 92.62 3.25
C ALA A 4 -56.36 92.08 2.65
N ALA A 5 -55.39 92.94 2.60
CA ALA A 5 -53.99 92.61 2.15
C ALA A 5 -53.27 91.69 3.19
N LEU A 6 -53.45 91.97 4.47
CA LEU A 6 -52.92 91.14 5.57
C LEU A 6 -53.58 89.74 5.61
N TRP A 7 -54.92 89.71 5.43
CA TRP A 7 -55.67 88.46 5.38
C TRP A 7 -55.28 87.55 4.16
N LEU A 8 -55.15 88.15 3.00
CA LEU A 8 -54.69 87.51 1.78
C LEU A 8 -53.25 86.97 1.95
N ARG A 9 -52.38 87.72 2.59
CA ARG A 9 -51.01 87.33 2.88
C ARG A 9 -50.94 86.16 3.86
N GLN A 10 -51.77 86.20 4.89
CA GLN A 10 -51.88 85.08 5.88
C GLN A 10 -52.45 83.80 5.22
N GLN A 11 -53.53 83.94 4.39
CA GLN A 11 -54.05 82.75 3.61
C GLN A 11 -53.00 82.19 2.63
N ARG A 12 -52.21 83.00 1.95
CA ARG A 12 -51.13 82.51 1.08
C ARG A 12 -50.05 81.83 1.88
N SER A 13 -49.70 82.34 3.03
CA SER A 13 -48.74 81.70 3.94
C SER A 13 -49.22 80.34 4.44
N GLN A 14 -50.50 80.27 4.89
CA GLN A 14 -51.11 79.00 5.34
C GLN A 14 -51.17 77.96 4.15
N ARG A 15 -51.59 78.37 2.96
CA ARG A 15 -51.57 77.49 1.83
C ARG A 15 -50.16 76.98 1.45
N ARG A 16 -49.16 77.83 1.61
CA ARG A 16 -47.74 77.38 1.38
C ARG A 16 -47.32 76.38 2.44
N LEU A 17 -47.63 76.60 3.69
CA LEU A 17 -47.35 75.64 4.78
C LEU A 17 -48.10 74.34 4.60
N ASP A 18 -49.36 74.38 4.20
CA ASP A 18 -50.16 73.18 3.89
C ASP A 18 -49.59 72.36 2.72
N VAL A 19 -49.14 73.05 1.68
CA VAL A 19 -48.49 72.39 0.53
C VAL A 19 -47.17 71.77 0.93
N GLU A 20 -46.37 72.51 1.73
CA GLU A 20 -45.09 72.02 2.23
C GLU A 20 -45.24 70.83 3.21
N MET A 21 -46.23 70.90 4.10
CA MET A 21 -46.59 69.80 5.01
C MET A 21 -47.07 68.58 4.22
N ARG A 22 -47.97 68.74 3.23
CA ARG A 22 -48.41 67.62 2.35
C ARG A 22 -47.25 67.02 1.57
N ARG A 23 -46.33 67.82 1.09
CA ARG A 23 -45.12 67.34 0.41
C ARG A 23 -44.23 66.54 1.38
N ARG A 24 -43.94 67.04 2.60
CA ARG A 24 -43.16 66.32 3.59
C ARG A 24 -43.81 65.01 4.05
N THR A 25 -45.15 64.99 4.19
CA THR A 25 -45.85 63.74 4.52
C THR A 25 -45.78 62.76 3.37
N ALA A 26 -45.95 63.20 2.12
CA ALA A 26 -45.82 62.33 0.93
C ALA A 26 -44.41 61.79 0.78
N ASP A 27 -43.36 62.62 1.01
CA ASP A 27 -41.97 62.17 0.98
C ASP A 27 -41.67 61.15 2.10
N ALA A 28 -42.18 61.38 3.33
CA ALA A 28 -42.06 60.43 4.44
C ALA A 28 -42.84 59.13 4.20
N ASP A 29 -44.04 59.20 3.62
CA ASP A 29 -44.81 57.99 3.24
C ASP A 29 -44.10 57.18 2.18
N ALA A 30 -43.49 57.83 1.19
CA ALA A 30 -42.65 57.18 0.15
C ALA A 30 -41.41 56.51 0.74
N GLU A 31 -40.74 57.18 1.71
CA GLU A 31 -39.57 56.58 2.39
C GLU A 31 -39.99 55.37 3.25
N VAL A 32 -41.10 55.48 3.99
CA VAL A 32 -41.64 54.32 4.75
C VAL A 32 -42.01 53.15 3.82
N ALA A 33 -42.61 53.43 2.68
CA ALA A 33 -42.94 52.39 1.71
C ALA A 33 -41.64 51.69 1.19
N ALA A 34 -40.65 52.48 0.78
CA ALA A 34 -39.34 51.95 0.32
C ALA A 34 -38.63 51.14 1.41
N LEU A 35 -38.68 51.58 2.68
CA LEU A 35 -38.13 50.79 3.79
C LEU A 35 -38.88 49.46 4.02
N ARG A 36 -40.21 49.48 3.93
CA ARG A 36 -41.02 48.24 4.00
C ARG A 36 -40.68 47.24 2.90
N ASP A 37 -40.52 47.72 1.67
CA ASP A 37 -40.13 46.86 0.54
C ASP A 37 -38.75 46.26 0.75
N ARG A 38 -37.79 47.04 1.22
CA ARG A 38 -36.43 46.54 1.57
C ARG A 38 -36.46 45.50 2.69
N LEU A 39 -37.27 45.73 3.73
CA LEU A 39 -37.46 44.74 4.81
C LEU A 39 -38.11 43.44 4.31
N ALA A 40 -39.13 43.55 3.47
CA ALA A 40 -39.80 42.39 2.89
C ALA A 40 -38.82 41.57 2.01
N GLU A 41 -37.99 42.24 1.22
CA GLU A 41 -36.97 41.57 0.39
C GLU A 41 -35.86 40.93 1.28
N ALA A 42 -35.38 41.61 2.31
CA ALA A 42 -34.45 41.07 3.25
C ALA A 42 -34.97 39.83 3.98
N ALA A 43 -36.20 39.88 4.47
CA ALA A 43 -36.88 38.72 5.10
C ALA A 43 -37.10 37.55 4.14
N ARG A 44 -37.40 37.82 2.88
CA ARG A 44 -37.51 36.80 1.83
C ARG A 44 -36.13 36.14 1.61
N ARG A 45 -35.07 36.94 1.46
CA ARG A 45 -33.71 36.44 1.26
C ARG A 45 -33.23 35.61 2.43
N GLU A 46 -33.52 36.03 3.66
CA GLU A 46 -33.21 35.28 4.88
C GLU A 46 -33.87 33.89 4.90
N ARG A 47 -35.17 33.79 4.51
CA ARG A 47 -35.88 32.51 4.40
C ARG A 47 -35.23 31.60 3.37
N LEU A 48 -34.90 32.11 2.18
CA LEU A 48 -34.24 31.30 1.14
C LEU A 48 -32.86 30.78 1.63
N ILE A 49 -32.10 31.58 2.36
CA ILE A 49 -30.82 31.17 2.95
C ILE A 49 -31.05 30.07 3.99
N ALA A 50 -32.06 30.20 4.86
CA ALA A 50 -32.39 29.19 5.86
C ALA A 50 -32.81 27.84 5.21
N GLU A 51 -33.65 27.89 4.19
CA GLU A 51 -34.09 26.69 3.46
C GLU A 51 -32.91 26.03 2.68
N GLU A 52 -32.00 26.82 2.12
CA GLU A 52 -30.79 26.29 1.48
C GLU A 52 -29.83 25.67 2.51
N ALA A 53 -29.70 26.26 3.71
CA ALA A 53 -28.90 25.70 4.80
C ALA A 53 -29.45 24.34 5.27
N GLU A 54 -30.77 24.22 5.39
CA GLU A 54 -31.46 22.95 5.69
C GLU A 54 -31.21 21.92 4.60
N HIS A 55 -31.38 22.31 3.31
CA HIS A 55 -31.08 21.45 2.17
C HIS A 55 -29.60 21.01 2.14
N LEU A 56 -28.67 21.90 2.46
CA LEU A 56 -27.25 21.57 2.61
C LEU A 56 -27.03 20.49 3.67
N ALA A 57 -27.61 20.70 4.87
CA ALA A 57 -27.41 19.79 6.01
C ALA A 57 -28.07 18.43 5.81
N GLU A 58 -29.31 18.39 5.31
CA GLU A 58 -30.09 17.16 5.23
C GLU A 58 -29.87 16.35 3.94
N ASN A 59 -29.50 17.02 2.85
CA ASN A 59 -29.43 16.37 1.54
C ASN A 59 -28.00 16.39 0.95
N ARG A 60 -27.37 17.56 0.85
CA ARG A 60 -26.09 17.71 0.14
C ARG A 60 -24.91 17.11 0.90
N LEU A 61 -24.77 17.35 2.19
CA LEU A 61 -23.70 16.81 3.04
C LEU A 61 -23.75 15.26 3.15
N PRO A 62 -24.93 14.63 3.44
CA PRO A 62 -25.02 13.18 3.46
C PRO A 62 -24.76 12.54 2.09
N ALA A 63 -25.27 13.16 1.00
CA ALA A 63 -25.02 12.69 -0.35
C ALA A 63 -23.52 12.78 -0.71
N MET A 64 -22.85 13.87 -0.34
CA MET A 64 -21.41 14.02 -0.53
C MET A 64 -20.62 12.96 0.26
N ALA A 65 -20.99 12.70 1.52
CA ALA A 65 -20.34 11.64 2.32
C ALA A 65 -20.52 10.24 1.69
N LYS A 66 -21.63 9.99 1.01
CA LYS A 66 -21.86 8.78 0.21
C LYS A 66 -21.05 8.80 -1.09
N ALA A 67 -21.02 9.93 -1.80
CA ALA A 67 -20.29 10.09 -3.06
C ALA A 67 -18.78 9.89 -2.88
N LEU A 68 -18.21 10.30 -1.75
CA LEU A 68 -16.80 10.07 -1.39
C LEU A 68 -16.48 8.57 -1.20
N ARG A 69 -17.49 7.72 -0.93
CA ARG A 69 -17.34 6.26 -0.84
C ARG A 69 -17.73 5.54 -2.13
N HIS A 70 -18.68 6.10 -2.86
CA HIS A 70 -19.29 5.52 -4.05
C HIS A 70 -19.33 6.56 -5.17
N PRO A 71 -18.35 6.58 -6.08
CA PRO A 71 -18.21 7.62 -7.12
C PRO A 71 -19.41 7.81 -8.04
N HIS A 72 -20.30 6.82 -8.12
CA HIS A 72 -21.55 6.89 -8.91
C HIS A 72 -22.68 7.67 -8.21
N VAL A 73 -22.52 7.99 -6.92
CA VAL A 73 -23.51 8.77 -6.19
C VAL A 73 -23.36 10.25 -6.55
N ARG A 74 -24.45 10.88 -7.02
CA ARG A 74 -24.43 12.30 -7.34
C ARG A 74 -24.83 13.13 -6.12
N VAL A 75 -24.10 14.22 -5.88
CA VAL A 75 -24.44 15.22 -4.88
C VAL A 75 -25.53 16.11 -5.47
N PRO A 76 -26.67 16.34 -4.80
CA PRO A 76 -27.71 17.24 -5.26
C PRO A 76 -27.17 18.67 -5.48
N ALA A 77 -27.71 19.35 -6.51
CA ALA A 77 -27.42 20.76 -6.74
C ALA A 77 -28.02 21.64 -5.63
N ALA A 78 -27.62 22.91 -5.58
CA ALA A 78 -28.26 23.90 -4.71
C ALA A 78 -29.74 24.02 -5.08
N ARG A 79 -30.61 24.15 -4.06
CA ARG A 79 -32.05 24.32 -4.22
C ARG A 79 -32.38 25.69 -4.81
N TYR A 80 -31.61 26.72 -4.45
CA TYR A 80 -31.70 28.08 -4.90
C TYR A 80 -30.42 28.54 -5.57
N PRO A 81 -30.24 28.25 -6.88
CA PRO A 81 -29.02 28.62 -7.62
C PRO A 81 -28.71 30.10 -7.61
N GLU A 82 -29.74 30.96 -7.51
CA GLU A 82 -29.62 32.41 -7.44
C GLU A 82 -28.90 32.93 -6.21
N LEU A 83 -28.79 32.11 -5.14
CA LEU A 83 -28.03 32.45 -3.94
C LEU A 83 -26.51 32.20 -4.11
N LEU A 84 -26.10 31.38 -5.09
CA LEU A 84 -24.71 30.94 -5.23
C LEU A 84 -23.73 32.09 -5.50
N ASP A 85 -24.18 33.09 -6.25
CA ASP A 85 -23.38 34.30 -6.56
C ASP A 85 -23.22 35.23 -5.36
N GLY A 86 -24.06 35.06 -4.35
CA GLY A 86 -24.05 35.84 -3.13
C GLY A 86 -23.09 35.31 -2.06
N PRO A 87 -22.81 36.10 -1.02
CA PRO A 87 -21.90 35.70 0.07
C PRO A 87 -22.40 34.43 0.82
N GLY A 88 -23.71 34.25 0.96
CA GLY A 88 -24.30 33.06 1.60
C GLY A 88 -24.06 31.77 0.81
N GLY A 89 -24.27 31.79 -0.50
CA GLY A 89 -24.04 30.63 -1.37
C GLY A 89 -22.56 30.25 -1.44
N LYS A 90 -21.66 31.24 -1.53
CA LYS A 90 -20.21 30.99 -1.47
C LYS A 90 -19.80 30.33 -0.15
N ALA A 91 -20.44 30.74 0.97
CA ALA A 91 -20.17 30.09 2.26
C ALA A 91 -20.60 28.62 2.27
N PHE A 92 -21.74 28.29 1.67
CA PHE A 92 -22.21 26.87 1.57
C PHE A 92 -21.26 26.01 0.72
N GLU A 93 -20.77 26.53 -0.39
CA GLU A 93 -19.79 25.82 -1.23
C GLU A 93 -18.45 25.64 -0.51
N LEU A 94 -17.99 26.66 0.25
CA LEU A 94 -16.79 26.54 1.09
C LEU A 94 -16.97 25.49 2.20
N VAL A 95 -18.14 25.39 2.82
CA VAL A 95 -18.42 24.33 3.80
C VAL A 95 -18.36 22.96 3.15
N LEU A 96 -18.99 22.77 2.00
CA LEU A 96 -18.92 21.49 1.24
C LEU A 96 -17.48 21.13 0.89
N ALA A 97 -16.74 22.07 0.32
CA ALA A 97 -15.34 21.86 -0.04
C ALA A 97 -14.48 21.55 1.19
N GLY A 98 -14.67 22.26 2.28
CA GLY A 98 -13.97 22.07 3.55
C GLY A 98 -14.22 20.69 4.15
N VAL A 99 -15.47 20.27 4.23
CA VAL A 99 -15.85 18.94 4.74
C VAL A 99 -15.30 17.84 3.81
N SER A 100 -15.43 18.02 2.50
CA SER A 100 -14.87 17.06 1.52
C SER A 100 -13.36 16.92 1.71
N SER A 101 -12.63 18.03 1.82
CA SER A 101 -11.17 18.04 2.03
C SER A 101 -10.79 17.38 3.36
N ALA A 102 -11.53 17.67 4.44
CA ALA A 102 -11.28 17.09 5.77
C ALA A 102 -11.49 15.55 5.75
N VAL A 103 -12.58 15.07 5.14
CA VAL A 103 -12.86 13.63 5.04
C VAL A 103 -11.80 12.92 4.19
N LEU A 104 -11.42 13.49 3.04
CA LEU A 104 -10.36 12.93 2.19
C LEU A 104 -8.99 12.96 2.89
N GLY A 105 -8.71 14.02 3.64
CA GLY A 105 -7.50 14.11 4.46
C GLY A 105 -7.43 13.04 5.54
N GLU A 106 -8.51 12.82 6.26
CA GLU A 106 -8.60 11.79 7.30
C GLU A 106 -8.52 10.37 6.71
N ARG A 107 -9.18 10.11 5.58
CA ARG A 107 -9.03 8.82 4.87
C ARG A 107 -7.58 8.54 4.50
N ARG A 108 -6.87 9.52 3.92
CA ARG A 108 -5.44 9.37 3.59
C ARG A 108 -4.59 9.13 4.84
N ARG A 109 -4.90 9.80 5.96
CA ARG A 109 -4.20 9.61 7.23
C ARG A 109 -4.38 8.20 7.78
N VAL A 110 -5.61 7.71 7.80
CA VAL A 110 -5.95 6.35 8.27
C VAL A 110 -5.32 5.29 7.36
N ASP A 111 -5.43 5.47 6.04
CA ASP A 111 -4.85 4.54 5.07
C ASP A 111 -3.32 4.49 5.20
N GLY A 112 -2.66 5.64 5.32
CA GLY A 112 -1.21 5.71 5.55
C GLY A 112 -0.76 5.05 6.86
N ALA A 113 -1.54 5.19 7.94
CA ALA A 113 -1.27 4.50 9.20
C ALA A 113 -1.44 2.99 9.07
N ALA A 114 -2.48 2.51 8.38
CA ALA A 114 -2.71 1.10 8.09
C ALA A 114 -1.58 0.52 7.24
N GLN A 115 -1.18 1.21 6.17
CA GLN A 115 -0.04 0.82 5.33
C GLN A 115 1.26 0.73 6.13
N ALA A 116 1.53 1.69 7.01
CA ALA A 116 2.72 1.67 7.87
C ALA A 116 2.72 0.48 8.83
N ALA A 117 1.59 0.19 9.47
CA ALA A 117 1.43 -0.98 10.33
C ALA A 117 1.64 -2.30 9.58
N MET A 118 1.02 -2.43 8.39
CA MET A 118 1.17 -3.59 7.51
C MET A 118 2.62 -3.77 7.05
N ARG A 119 3.33 -2.69 6.65
CA ARG A 119 4.77 -2.75 6.32
C ARG A 119 5.59 -3.27 7.48
N GLY A 120 5.34 -2.78 8.70
CA GLY A 120 6.05 -3.23 9.89
C GLY A 120 5.82 -4.71 10.20
N ALA A 121 4.56 -5.16 10.11
CA ALA A 121 4.20 -6.56 10.33
C ALA A 121 4.80 -7.49 9.28
N THR A 122 4.64 -7.17 7.99
CA THR A 122 5.16 -7.99 6.89
C THR A 122 6.68 -8.07 6.88
N THR A 123 7.39 -6.99 7.28
CA THR A 123 8.86 -7.03 7.40
C THR A 123 9.31 -8.02 8.47
N LYS A 124 8.64 -8.06 9.63
CA LYS A 124 8.97 -9.02 10.69
C LYS A 124 8.69 -10.46 10.25
N LEU A 125 7.55 -10.71 9.61
CA LEU A 125 7.19 -12.04 9.10
C LEU A 125 8.18 -12.49 8.02
N GLN A 126 8.58 -11.60 7.13
CA GLN A 126 9.57 -11.90 6.09
C GLN A 126 10.92 -12.32 6.69
N THR A 127 11.37 -11.64 7.76
CA THR A 127 12.59 -12.04 8.46
C THR A 127 12.47 -13.45 9.05
N MET A 128 11.32 -13.81 9.62
CA MET A 128 11.08 -15.16 10.14
C MET A 128 11.07 -16.21 9.03
N CYS A 129 10.48 -15.90 7.88
CA CYS A 129 10.49 -16.80 6.71
C CYS A 129 11.91 -17.05 6.19
N TYR A 130 12.78 -16.03 6.14
CA TYR A 130 14.19 -16.23 5.77
C TYR A 130 14.96 -17.06 6.79
N GLN A 131 14.70 -16.90 8.09
CA GLN A 131 15.27 -17.75 9.12
C GLN A 131 14.81 -19.20 8.96
N LEU A 132 13.53 -19.41 8.65
CA LEU A 132 12.99 -20.75 8.37
C LEU A 132 13.68 -21.36 7.15
N GLN A 133 13.84 -20.61 6.06
CA GLN A 133 14.53 -21.06 4.85
C GLN A 133 15.96 -21.48 5.14
N THR A 134 16.72 -20.66 5.87
CA THR A 134 18.08 -21.03 6.30
C THR A 134 18.08 -22.32 7.14
N THR A 135 17.10 -22.49 8.03
CA THR A 135 17.02 -23.70 8.85
C THR A 135 16.71 -24.95 8.02
N VAL A 136 15.81 -24.82 7.04
CA VAL A 136 15.48 -25.91 6.09
C VAL A 136 16.70 -26.28 5.27
N ASP A 137 17.44 -25.28 4.73
CA ASP A 137 18.66 -25.49 3.97
C ASP A 137 19.73 -26.19 4.80
N ASP A 138 19.96 -25.76 6.05
CA ASP A 138 20.91 -26.40 6.97
C ASP A 138 20.53 -27.87 7.23
N MET A 139 19.24 -28.16 7.38
CA MET A 139 18.75 -29.55 7.58
C MET A 139 18.94 -30.41 6.34
N LEU A 140 18.64 -29.88 5.13
CA LEU A 140 18.86 -30.57 3.86
C LEU A 140 20.34 -30.91 3.64
N HIS A 141 21.25 -30.01 4.04
CA HIS A 141 22.70 -30.27 3.94
C HIS A 141 23.23 -31.24 5.00
N LYS A 142 22.59 -31.30 6.19
CA LYS A 142 23.05 -32.10 7.30
C LYS A 142 22.57 -33.55 7.28
N TYR A 143 21.37 -33.80 6.79
CA TYR A 143 20.71 -35.09 6.82
C TYR A 143 20.51 -35.63 5.42
N ASP A 144 21.08 -36.80 5.15
CA ASP A 144 20.95 -37.53 3.88
C ASP A 144 19.85 -38.60 3.99
N ASP A 145 18.60 -38.11 4.25
CA ASP A 145 17.41 -38.95 4.40
C ASP A 145 16.37 -38.51 3.36
N PRO A 146 16.02 -39.38 2.38
CA PRO A 146 15.08 -39.03 1.31
C PRO A 146 13.67 -38.65 1.80
N GLU A 147 13.15 -39.32 2.85
CA GLU A 147 11.84 -39.00 3.40
C GLU A 147 11.82 -37.64 4.10
N LEU A 148 12.90 -37.33 4.83
CA LEU A 148 13.07 -36.03 5.45
C LEU A 148 13.25 -34.93 4.39
N ALA A 149 14.04 -35.21 3.33
CA ALA A 149 14.24 -34.25 2.24
C ALA A 149 12.93 -33.88 1.53
N GLU A 150 12.04 -34.86 1.27
CA GLU A 150 10.72 -34.61 0.70
C GLU A 150 9.86 -33.69 1.59
N LYS A 151 9.85 -33.96 2.90
CA LYS A 151 9.10 -33.14 3.88
C LYS A 151 9.67 -31.72 3.98
N LEU A 152 11.00 -31.55 3.98
CA LEU A 152 11.66 -30.26 3.99
C LEU A 152 11.42 -29.47 2.72
N ALA A 153 11.44 -30.12 1.55
CA ALA A 153 11.08 -29.49 0.28
C ALA A 153 9.60 -29.00 0.29
N GLY A 154 8.70 -29.76 0.90
CA GLY A 154 7.31 -29.33 1.12
C GLY A 154 7.21 -28.11 2.02
N LEU A 155 8.00 -28.02 3.09
CA LEU A 155 8.05 -26.84 3.98
C LEU A 155 8.63 -25.63 3.27
N ASP A 156 9.72 -25.79 2.52
CA ASP A 156 10.32 -24.71 1.73
C ASP A 156 9.34 -24.15 0.68
N TYR A 157 8.64 -25.01 -0.01
CA TYR A 157 7.58 -24.63 -0.95
C TYR A 157 6.48 -23.79 -0.29
N LEU A 158 6.00 -24.17 0.91
CA LEU A 158 5.02 -23.39 1.66
C LEU A 158 5.58 -22.03 2.09
N ASN A 159 6.83 -22.01 2.53
CA ASN A 159 7.54 -20.80 2.92
C ASN A 159 7.68 -19.81 1.76
N GLU A 160 8.03 -20.29 0.56
CA GLU A 160 8.09 -19.47 -0.66
C GLU A 160 6.72 -18.86 -1.01
N GLN A 161 5.63 -19.59 -0.83
CA GLN A 161 4.29 -19.05 -1.03
C GLN A 161 3.94 -17.96 -0.02
N ILE A 162 4.34 -18.12 1.25
CA ILE A 162 4.16 -17.09 2.28
C ILE A 162 4.97 -15.85 1.93
N LEU A 163 6.26 -16.02 1.59
CA LEU A 163 7.15 -14.93 1.18
C LEU A 163 6.56 -14.12 0.02
N ARG A 164 6.08 -14.78 -1.02
CA ARG A 164 5.42 -14.14 -2.16
C ARG A 164 4.23 -13.28 -1.73
N ARG A 165 3.34 -13.80 -0.86
CA ARG A 165 2.19 -13.04 -0.36
C ARG A 165 2.60 -11.85 0.49
N LEU A 166 3.65 -11.98 1.30
CA LEU A 166 4.22 -10.89 2.09
C LEU A 166 4.81 -9.81 1.19
N GLN A 167 5.52 -10.19 0.13
CA GLN A 167 6.09 -9.26 -0.86
C GLN A 167 5.00 -8.45 -1.56
N VAL A 168 3.94 -9.11 -2.04
CA VAL A 168 2.77 -8.45 -2.65
C VAL A 168 2.13 -7.45 -1.69
N THR A 169 1.91 -7.86 -0.44
CA THR A 169 1.32 -6.98 0.58
C THR A 169 2.22 -5.77 0.87
N ARG A 170 3.53 -5.96 0.94
CA ARG A 170 4.51 -4.87 1.14
C ARG A 170 4.48 -3.86 0.00
N VAL A 171 4.46 -4.35 -1.24
CA VAL A 171 4.42 -3.49 -2.43
C VAL A 171 3.16 -2.64 -2.44
N VAL A 172 1.99 -3.22 -2.19
CA VAL A 172 0.72 -2.46 -2.09
C VAL A 172 0.73 -1.44 -0.96
N CYS A 173 1.48 -1.71 0.11
CA CYS A 173 1.68 -0.75 1.20
C CYS A 173 2.80 0.27 0.91
N GLY A 174 3.30 0.39 -0.33
CA GLY A 174 4.30 1.37 -0.72
C GLY A 174 5.73 1.04 -0.28
N ALA A 175 6.03 -0.25 -0.04
CA ALA A 175 7.40 -0.72 0.16
C ALA A 175 7.92 -1.33 -1.14
N GLY A 176 9.26 -1.36 -1.32
CA GLY A 176 9.86 -2.05 -2.46
C GLY A 176 9.71 -3.58 -2.38
N ALA A 177 10.02 -4.28 -3.47
CA ALA A 177 9.95 -5.74 -3.59
C ALA A 177 10.84 -6.51 -2.59
N GLY A 178 11.82 -5.86 -2.01
CA GLY A 178 12.59 -6.31 -0.83
C GLY A 178 13.94 -6.95 -1.18
N LEU A 179 14.00 -7.99 -1.97
CA LEU A 179 15.25 -8.63 -2.35
C LEU A 179 15.87 -7.99 -3.59
N VAL A 180 17.17 -7.80 -3.57
CA VAL A 180 17.96 -7.49 -4.77
C VAL A 180 18.54 -8.82 -5.25
N ARG A 181 18.16 -9.23 -6.44
CA ARG A 181 18.75 -10.39 -7.13
C ARG A 181 19.94 -9.93 -7.96
N THR A 182 20.82 -10.86 -8.31
CA THR A 182 21.75 -10.68 -9.43
C THR A 182 20.98 -10.65 -10.75
N ALA A 183 21.57 -10.04 -11.79
CA ALA A 183 21.01 -10.13 -13.15
C ALA A 183 20.70 -11.59 -13.48
N SER A 184 19.48 -11.86 -13.90
CA SER A 184 18.99 -13.23 -14.05
C SER A 184 18.47 -13.45 -15.47
N PRO A 185 18.86 -14.54 -16.15
CA PRO A 185 18.30 -14.91 -17.45
C PRO A 185 16.78 -14.95 -17.39
N LEU A 186 16.10 -14.31 -18.36
CA LEU A 186 14.64 -14.16 -18.34
C LEU A 186 13.93 -15.51 -18.24
N ARG A 187 14.40 -16.52 -18.97
CA ARG A 187 13.87 -17.89 -18.86
C ARG A 187 13.99 -18.46 -17.45
N ALA A 188 15.17 -18.34 -16.83
CA ALA A 188 15.40 -18.84 -15.47
C ALA A 188 14.53 -18.07 -14.45
N LEU A 189 14.34 -16.77 -14.67
CA LEU A 189 13.49 -15.94 -13.83
C LEU A 189 12.01 -16.36 -13.93
N VAL A 190 11.50 -16.66 -15.13
CA VAL A 190 10.14 -17.17 -15.34
C VAL A 190 9.95 -18.56 -14.72
N MET A 191 10.94 -19.45 -14.87
CA MET A 191 10.91 -20.76 -14.21
C MET A 191 10.93 -20.62 -12.67
N GLY A 192 11.78 -19.77 -12.12
CA GLY A 192 11.80 -19.48 -10.68
C GLY A 192 10.54 -18.79 -10.18
N ALA A 193 9.85 -18.01 -11.01
CA ALA A 193 8.56 -17.44 -10.68
C ALA A 193 7.46 -18.52 -10.67
N SER A 194 7.50 -19.48 -11.58
CA SER A 194 6.53 -20.59 -11.63
C SER A 194 6.66 -21.52 -10.42
N SER A 195 7.86 -21.79 -9.91
CA SER A 195 8.04 -22.64 -8.71
C SER A 195 7.45 -22.07 -7.43
N ARG A 196 7.12 -20.77 -7.42
CA ARG A 196 6.53 -20.06 -6.25
C ARG A 196 5.01 -20.07 -6.21
N ILE A 197 4.34 -20.68 -7.18
CA ILE A 197 2.88 -20.69 -7.28
C ILE A 197 2.31 -22.08 -7.03
N PRO A 198 1.07 -22.20 -6.51
CA PRO A 198 0.37 -23.47 -6.42
C PRO A 198 0.16 -24.09 -7.80
N SER A 199 0.21 -25.41 -7.88
CA SER A 199 -0.02 -26.18 -9.13
C SER A 199 0.84 -25.71 -10.30
N TYR A 200 2.11 -25.41 -10.01
CA TYR A 200 3.10 -24.98 -11.01
C TYR A 200 3.31 -26.00 -12.12
N GLU A 201 3.03 -27.29 -11.89
CA GLU A 201 3.09 -28.39 -12.85
C GLU A 201 2.14 -28.18 -14.05
N ARG A 202 1.15 -27.29 -13.92
CA ARG A 202 0.24 -26.91 -15.01
C ARG A 202 0.80 -25.81 -15.90
N VAL A 203 1.90 -25.19 -15.52
CA VAL A 203 2.52 -24.09 -16.28
C VAL A 203 3.45 -24.67 -17.33
N GLN A 204 3.18 -24.36 -18.59
CA GLN A 204 4.02 -24.75 -19.73
C GLN A 204 4.77 -23.52 -20.25
N ILE A 205 6.10 -23.55 -20.14
CA ILE A 205 6.96 -22.43 -20.54
C ILE A 205 7.60 -22.74 -21.89
N VAL A 206 7.32 -21.87 -22.88
CA VAL A 206 7.86 -21.93 -24.22
C VAL A 206 8.74 -20.73 -24.48
N ASP A 207 9.98 -20.96 -24.88
CA ASP A 207 10.95 -19.91 -25.15
C ASP A 207 11.11 -19.68 -26.65
N HIS A 208 10.74 -18.49 -27.10
CA HIS A 208 10.90 -18.06 -28.51
C HIS A 208 11.92 -16.91 -28.64
N LEU A 209 12.77 -16.71 -27.62
CA LEU A 209 13.83 -15.71 -27.71
C LEU A 209 14.93 -16.21 -28.66
N PRO A 210 15.30 -15.42 -29.66
CA PRO A 210 16.39 -15.79 -30.60
C PRO A 210 17.76 -15.82 -29.88
N GLU A 211 17.93 -14.94 -28.88
CA GLU A 211 19.13 -14.87 -28.05
C GLU A 211 18.73 -14.75 -26.57
N PRO A 212 19.46 -15.38 -25.65
CA PRO A 212 19.17 -15.30 -24.23
C PRO A 212 19.41 -13.88 -23.73
N VAL A 213 18.42 -13.34 -23.01
CA VAL A 213 18.50 -12.02 -22.34
C VAL A 213 18.34 -12.19 -20.85
N ALA A 214 19.02 -11.37 -20.06
CA ALA A 214 18.88 -11.31 -18.61
C ALA A 214 18.16 -10.03 -18.19
N VAL A 215 17.36 -10.13 -17.13
CA VAL A 215 16.78 -8.96 -16.46
C VAL A 215 17.79 -8.42 -15.49
N ALA A 216 18.01 -7.09 -15.52
CA ALA A 216 18.96 -6.41 -14.66
C ALA A 216 18.61 -6.62 -13.17
N ASP A 217 19.61 -6.64 -12.32
CA ASP A 217 19.56 -6.90 -10.87
C ASP A 217 18.44 -6.12 -10.16
N ARG A 218 18.33 -4.80 -10.43
CA ARG A 218 17.34 -3.92 -9.83
C ARG A 218 15.89 -4.28 -10.18
N ALA A 219 15.65 -4.96 -11.31
CA ALA A 219 14.33 -5.29 -11.83
C ALA A 219 14.00 -6.80 -11.74
N ALA A 220 14.98 -7.66 -11.49
CA ALA A 220 14.80 -9.10 -11.54
C ALA A 220 13.75 -9.60 -10.54
N GLU A 221 13.81 -9.19 -9.26
CA GLU A 221 12.79 -9.61 -8.28
C GLU A 221 11.40 -8.98 -8.56
N PRO A 222 11.26 -7.66 -8.83
CA PRO A 222 9.99 -7.09 -9.25
C PRO A 222 9.34 -7.81 -10.42
N VAL A 223 10.10 -8.09 -11.48
CA VAL A 223 9.60 -8.81 -12.65
C VAL A 223 9.19 -10.24 -12.29
N ALA A 224 9.96 -10.94 -11.46
CA ALA A 224 9.61 -12.26 -10.98
C ALA A 224 8.29 -12.27 -10.20
N ILE A 225 8.06 -11.29 -9.33
CA ILE A 225 6.79 -11.16 -8.58
C ILE A 225 5.62 -10.87 -9.52
N VAL A 226 5.78 -9.95 -10.48
CA VAL A 226 4.75 -9.64 -11.50
C VAL A 226 4.34 -10.91 -12.24
N ILE A 227 5.32 -11.66 -12.75
CA ILE A 227 5.08 -12.89 -13.51
C ILE A 227 4.44 -13.96 -12.61
N ALA A 228 4.92 -14.15 -11.38
CA ALA A 228 4.35 -15.11 -10.43
C ALA A 228 2.89 -14.79 -10.08
N GLU A 229 2.55 -13.52 -9.85
CA GLU A 229 1.17 -13.10 -9.56
C GLU A 229 0.24 -13.32 -10.75
N LEU A 230 0.69 -13.02 -11.98
CA LEU A 230 -0.11 -13.27 -13.17
C LEU A 230 -0.29 -14.77 -13.44
N MET A 231 0.77 -15.57 -13.28
CA MET A 231 0.67 -17.04 -13.41
C MET A 231 -0.22 -17.64 -12.32
N ALA A 232 -0.12 -17.17 -11.07
CA ALA A 232 -0.99 -17.63 -9.99
C ALA A 232 -2.48 -17.33 -10.28
N ASN A 233 -2.78 -16.15 -10.81
CA ASN A 233 -4.13 -15.81 -11.26
C ASN A 233 -4.59 -16.70 -12.41
N ALA A 234 -3.74 -16.92 -13.40
CA ALA A 234 -4.01 -17.80 -14.54
C ALA A 234 -4.32 -19.24 -14.10
N VAL A 235 -3.50 -19.82 -13.23
CA VAL A 235 -3.71 -21.17 -12.67
C VAL A 235 -4.97 -21.24 -11.81
N HIS A 236 -5.23 -20.20 -11.00
CA HIS A 236 -6.40 -20.16 -10.12
C HIS A 236 -7.72 -20.09 -10.89
N HIS A 237 -7.76 -19.33 -11.99
CA HIS A 237 -8.97 -19.12 -12.78
C HIS A 237 -9.15 -20.10 -13.93
N SER A 238 -8.09 -20.82 -14.34
CA SER A 238 -8.17 -21.90 -15.32
C SER A 238 -8.84 -23.15 -14.75
N HIS A 239 -9.61 -23.85 -15.57
CA HIS A 239 -10.17 -25.14 -15.20
C HIS A 239 -9.06 -26.13 -14.84
N GLY A 240 -9.26 -26.96 -13.80
CA GLY A 240 -8.22 -27.76 -13.15
C GLY A 240 -7.40 -28.72 -14.03
N SER A 241 -7.89 -29.08 -15.21
CA SER A 241 -7.19 -29.96 -16.16
C SER A 241 -6.46 -29.25 -17.31
N LEU A 242 -6.69 -27.90 -17.45
CA LEU A 242 -6.12 -27.15 -18.56
C LEU A 242 -4.79 -26.53 -18.22
N PRO A 243 -3.78 -26.61 -19.09
CA PRO A 243 -2.50 -25.94 -18.84
C PRO A 243 -2.61 -24.42 -18.96
N VAL A 244 -1.69 -23.73 -18.30
CA VAL A 244 -1.41 -22.31 -18.48
C VAL A 244 -0.16 -22.19 -19.35
N GLU A 245 -0.31 -21.57 -20.52
CA GLU A 245 0.80 -21.38 -21.45
C GLU A 245 1.52 -20.08 -21.15
N VAL A 246 2.84 -20.12 -21.00
CA VAL A 246 3.71 -18.98 -20.82
C VAL A 246 4.74 -18.95 -21.93
N SER A 247 4.74 -17.91 -22.75
CA SER A 247 5.68 -17.78 -23.85
C SER A 247 6.52 -16.51 -23.75
N LEU A 248 7.81 -16.65 -24.08
CA LEU A 248 8.78 -15.57 -24.09
C LEU A 248 9.08 -15.15 -25.53
N HIS A 249 9.04 -13.86 -25.81
CA HIS A 249 9.24 -13.32 -27.14
C HIS A 249 10.17 -12.10 -27.11
N GLN A 250 10.94 -11.94 -28.19
CA GLN A 250 11.68 -10.70 -28.43
C GLN A 250 10.72 -9.62 -28.94
N ALA A 251 10.85 -8.41 -28.44
CA ALA A 251 10.21 -7.22 -28.98
C ALA A 251 11.27 -6.25 -29.51
N HIS A 252 10.86 -5.28 -30.34
CA HIS A 252 11.80 -4.30 -30.91
C HIS A 252 12.61 -3.57 -29.83
N ASN A 253 11.95 -3.17 -28.74
CA ASN A 253 12.55 -2.38 -27.65
C ASN A 253 12.54 -3.13 -26.31
N GLY A 254 12.69 -4.46 -26.32
CA GLY A 254 12.65 -5.22 -25.08
C GLY A 254 12.27 -6.68 -25.26
N ALA A 255 11.74 -7.27 -24.22
CA ALA A 255 11.21 -8.64 -24.20
C ALA A 255 9.76 -8.67 -23.70
N VAL A 256 9.01 -9.65 -24.13
CA VAL A 256 7.61 -9.87 -23.77
C VAL A 256 7.43 -11.24 -23.17
N VAL A 257 6.75 -11.32 -22.04
CA VAL A 257 6.24 -12.58 -21.48
C VAL A 257 4.73 -12.56 -21.63
N VAL A 258 4.20 -13.56 -22.34
CA VAL A 258 2.76 -13.75 -22.56
C VAL A 258 2.29 -14.92 -21.70
N ILE A 259 1.25 -14.71 -20.93
CA ILE A 259 0.63 -15.74 -20.08
C ILE A 259 -0.81 -15.89 -20.56
N ASN A 260 -1.13 -17.06 -21.10
CA ASN A 260 -2.46 -17.40 -21.58
C ASN A 260 -3.11 -18.40 -20.62
N ASP A 261 -4.30 -18.07 -20.15
CA ASP A 261 -5.14 -19.01 -19.43
C ASP A 261 -6.35 -19.44 -20.28
N ALA A 262 -6.92 -20.57 -19.91
CA ALA A 262 -8.14 -21.12 -20.49
C ALA A 262 -9.27 -21.14 -19.45
N GLY A 263 -9.38 -20.08 -18.66
CA GLY A 263 -10.39 -19.91 -17.62
C GLY A 263 -11.71 -19.36 -18.15
N ILE A 264 -12.58 -18.93 -17.24
CA ILE A 264 -13.88 -18.34 -17.56
C ILE A 264 -13.79 -16.92 -18.14
N GLY A 265 -12.57 -16.33 -18.17
CA GLY A 265 -12.37 -14.96 -18.60
C GLY A 265 -12.83 -13.93 -17.57
N MET A 266 -12.87 -12.67 -17.98
CA MET A 266 -13.36 -11.52 -17.22
C MET A 266 -14.49 -10.84 -17.99
N ASN A 267 -15.46 -10.26 -17.29
CA ASN A 267 -16.46 -9.39 -17.92
C ASN A 267 -15.86 -7.99 -18.20
N ALA A 268 -16.60 -7.11 -18.87
CA ALA A 268 -16.13 -5.79 -19.29
C ALA A 268 -15.73 -4.90 -18.09
N ASP A 269 -16.47 -4.96 -16.99
CA ASP A 269 -16.20 -4.18 -15.77
C ASP A 269 -14.95 -4.69 -15.04
N GLU A 270 -14.77 -6.02 -15.00
CA GLU A 270 -13.57 -6.65 -14.45
C GLU A 270 -12.32 -6.29 -15.25
N PHE A 271 -12.39 -6.35 -16.61
CA PHE A 271 -11.29 -5.86 -17.45
C PHE A 271 -11.02 -4.38 -17.23
N GLY A 272 -12.06 -3.55 -17.11
CA GLY A 272 -11.93 -2.13 -16.81
C GLY A 272 -11.20 -1.89 -15.49
N ARG A 273 -11.58 -2.63 -14.43
CA ARG A 273 -10.94 -2.58 -13.12
C ARG A 273 -9.49 -3.10 -13.17
N ALA A 274 -9.24 -4.21 -13.83
CA ALA A 274 -7.92 -4.79 -13.99
C ALA A 274 -6.97 -3.80 -14.70
N ARG A 275 -7.39 -3.20 -15.83
CA ARG A 275 -6.60 -2.21 -16.56
C ARG A 275 -6.26 -0.98 -15.73
N ARG A 276 -7.21 -0.48 -14.92
CA ARG A 276 -6.94 0.64 -14.00
C ARG A 276 -5.88 0.28 -12.98
N LEU A 277 -6.02 -0.85 -12.29
CA LEU A 277 -5.08 -1.30 -11.27
C LEU A 277 -3.68 -1.55 -11.86
N LEU A 278 -3.60 -2.23 -13.01
CA LEU A 278 -2.34 -2.55 -13.70
C LEU A 278 -1.63 -1.34 -14.25
N SER A 279 -2.35 -0.24 -14.53
CA SER A 279 -1.73 0.99 -15.06
C SER A 279 -0.78 1.67 -14.06
N GLY A 280 -0.96 1.45 -12.76
CA GLY A 280 -0.18 2.10 -11.71
C GLY A 280 -0.31 3.63 -11.64
N LYS A 281 -1.31 4.21 -12.36
CA LYS A 281 -1.48 5.68 -12.47
C LYS A 281 -2.26 6.28 -11.32
N GLU A 282 -3.07 5.49 -10.65
CA GLU A 282 -3.95 5.92 -9.56
C GLU A 282 -3.37 5.47 -8.22
N ASP A 283 -3.48 6.32 -7.21
CA ASP A 283 -3.18 5.94 -5.83
C ASP A 283 -4.27 4.98 -5.35
N ILE A 284 -3.87 3.78 -4.95
CA ILE A 284 -4.78 2.73 -4.52
C ILE A 284 -4.86 2.74 -3.00
N HIS A 285 -6.07 2.97 -2.48
CA HIS A 285 -6.34 2.86 -1.05
C HIS A 285 -6.62 1.41 -0.66
N LEU A 286 -6.08 0.97 0.49
CA LEU A 286 -6.29 -0.40 0.99
C LEU A 286 -7.77 -0.75 1.12
N ALA A 287 -8.60 0.20 1.53
CA ALA A 287 -10.04 0.04 1.66
C ALA A 287 -10.77 -0.24 0.32
N GLU A 288 -10.16 0.05 -0.83
CA GLU A 288 -10.74 -0.17 -2.17
C GLU A 288 -10.44 -1.56 -2.73
N LEU A 289 -9.52 -2.29 -2.10
CA LEU A 289 -9.14 -3.63 -2.53
C LEU A 289 -10.17 -4.72 -2.19
N GLY A 290 -11.17 -4.39 -1.37
CA GLY A 290 -12.22 -5.31 -0.93
C GLY A 290 -11.90 -6.04 0.36
N ASP A 291 -12.81 -6.95 0.78
CA ASP A 291 -12.65 -7.80 1.96
C ASP A 291 -12.98 -9.25 1.55
N PRO A 292 -12.02 -10.16 1.51
CA PRO A 292 -10.58 -9.95 1.70
C PRO A 292 -9.94 -9.14 0.55
N PRO A 293 -8.83 -8.42 0.81
CA PRO A 293 -8.23 -7.52 -0.16
C PRO A 293 -7.64 -8.27 -1.37
N ARG A 294 -8.06 -7.90 -2.58
CA ARG A 294 -7.54 -8.43 -3.85
C ARG A 294 -6.34 -7.58 -4.30
N SER A 295 -5.19 -7.85 -3.71
CA SER A 295 -4.00 -7.00 -3.82
C SER A 295 -3.09 -7.29 -5.03
N GLY A 296 -3.28 -8.41 -5.76
CA GLY A 296 -2.37 -8.84 -6.82
C GLY A 296 -2.20 -7.80 -7.93
N PHE A 297 -3.29 -7.38 -8.60
CA PHE A 297 -3.20 -6.37 -9.68
C PHE A 297 -2.74 -5.00 -9.20
N ALA A 298 -3.10 -4.62 -7.97
CA ALA A 298 -2.63 -3.40 -7.35
C ALA A 298 -1.11 -3.40 -7.14
N ALA A 299 -0.55 -4.51 -6.65
CA ALA A 299 0.89 -4.70 -6.49
C ALA A 299 1.61 -4.68 -7.85
N ILE A 300 1.05 -5.35 -8.85
CA ILE A 300 1.60 -5.33 -10.21
C ILE A 300 1.66 -3.91 -10.75
N GLY A 301 0.58 -3.13 -10.65
CA GLY A 301 0.53 -1.74 -11.11
C GLY A 301 1.57 -0.86 -10.41
N GLU A 302 1.75 -1.03 -9.11
CA GLU A 302 2.78 -0.31 -8.36
C GLU A 302 4.20 -0.67 -8.82
N MET A 303 4.47 -1.96 -9.07
CA MET A 303 5.75 -2.40 -9.63
C MET A 303 5.95 -1.88 -11.06
N CYS A 304 4.91 -1.87 -11.89
CA CYS A 304 4.95 -1.26 -13.22
C CYS A 304 5.37 0.20 -13.15
N ARG A 305 4.77 0.96 -12.24
CA ARG A 305 5.08 2.38 -12.02
C ARG A 305 6.52 2.60 -11.55
N GLN A 306 7.00 1.77 -10.61
CA GLN A 306 8.33 1.93 -10.01
C GLN A 306 9.47 1.53 -10.95
N TYR A 307 9.27 0.48 -11.74
CA TYR A 307 10.35 -0.13 -12.54
C TYR A 307 10.20 0.08 -14.05
N GLY A 308 9.12 0.70 -14.52
CA GLY A 308 8.91 0.95 -15.94
C GLY A 308 8.50 -0.29 -16.75
N VAL A 309 8.09 -1.38 -16.10
CA VAL A 309 7.50 -2.56 -16.75
C VAL A 309 6.06 -2.23 -17.13
N ALA A 310 5.60 -2.71 -18.27
CA ALA A 310 4.20 -2.54 -18.66
C ALA A 310 3.45 -3.88 -18.67
N VAL A 311 2.24 -3.88 -18.11
CA VAL A 311 1.37 -5.06 -18.10
C VAL A 311 0.01 -4.71 -18.68
N SER A 312 -0.46 -5.56 -19.60
CA SER A 312 -1.82 -5.46 -20.13
C SER A 312 -2.54 -6.81 -20.03
N VAL A 313 -3.87 -6.75 -19.97
CA VAL A 313 -4.74 -7.92 -20.00
C VAL A 313 -5.78 -7.78 -21.10
N GLU A 314 -5.99 -8.87 -21.82
CA GLU A 314 -6.87 -8.98 -22.96
C GLU A 314 -7.65 -10.31 -22.89
N PRO A 315 -8.82 -10.42 -23.58
CA PRO A 315 -9.45 -11.73 -23.75
C PRO A 315 -8.52 -12.69 -24.48
N SER A 316 -8.42 -13.92 -23.96
CA SER A 316 -7.68 -14.99 -24.63
C SER A 316 -8.52 -15.61 -25.77
N HIS A 317 -7.86 -16.13 -26.79
CA HIS A 317 -8.51 -16.90 -27.85
C HIS A 317 -9.18 -18.18 -27.32
N TYR A 318 -8.79 -18.65 -26.15
CA TYR A 318 -9.30 -19.85 -25.49
C TYR A 318 -10.36 -19.57 -24.44
N ALA A 319 -11.06 -18.44 -24.55
CA ALA A 319 -12.11 -17.94 -23.64
C ALA A 319 -11.62 -17.44 -22.26
N GLY A 320 -10.33 -17.56 -21.95
CA GLY A 320 -9.73 -17.07 -20.71
C GLY A 320 -9.17 -15.64 -20.81
N VAL A 321 -8.10 -15.38 -20.08
CA VAL A 321 -7.37 -14.10 -20.06
C VAL A 321 -5.98 -14.29 -20.63
N LYS A 322 -5.57 -13.36 -21.48
CA LYS A 322 -4.19 -13.21 -21.95
C LYS A 322 -3.56 -12.04 -21.21
N ALA A 323 -2.55 -12.30 -20.40
CA ALA A 323 -1.73 -11.27 -19.77
C ALA A 323 -0.42 -11.10 -20.54
N VAL A 324 -0.03 -9.85 -20.79
CA VAL A 324 1.19 -9.51 -21.52
C VAL A 324 2.05 -8.63 -20.63
N VAL A 325 3.27 -9.07 -20.35
CA VAL A 325 4.27 -8.33 -19.59
C VAL A 325 5.36 -7.86 -20.55
N PHE A 326 5.47 -6.57 -20.73
CA PHE A 326 6.54 -5.96 -21.54
C PHE A 326 7.65 -5.46 -20.61
N ILE A 327 8.88 -5.92 -20.87
CA ILE A 327 10.10 -5.54 -20.15
C ILE A 327 10.94 -4.72 -21.12
N PRO A 328 11.12 -3.41 -20.86
CA PRO A 328 11.87 -2.54 -21.78
C PRO A 328 13.36 -2.91 -21.80
N SER A 329 14.03 -2.59 -22.92
CA SER A 329 15.45 -2.89 -23.14
C SER A 329 16.39 -2.31 -22.07
N GLU A 330 16.00 -1.20 -21.43
CA GLU A 330 16.74 -0.55 -20.34
C GLU A 330 16.85 -1.42 -19.06
N LEU A 331 15.97 -2.42 -18.95
CA LEU A 331 15.95 -3.42 -17.87
C LEU A 331 16.55 -4.75 -18.32
N LEU A 332 17.01 -4.86 -19.56
CA LEU A 332 17.59 -6.09 -20.10
C LEU A 332 19.09 -5.91 -20.30
N THR A 333 19.82 -7.00 -20.06
CA THR A 333 21.26 -7.09 -20.30
C THR A 333 21.53 -8.38 -21.09
N PRO A 334 22.56 -8.40 -21.96
CA PRO A 334 23.01 -9.66 -22.54
C PRO A 334 23.36 -10.67 -21.43
N VAL A 335 23.06 -11.93 -21.65
CA VAL A 335 23.56 -12.99 -20.76
C VAL A 335 25.06 -13.07 -20.96
N THR A 336 25.82 -12.62 -19.98
CA THR A 336 27.25 -12.92 -19.94
C THR A 336 27.36 -14.38 -19.51
N GLU A 337 27.78 -15.27 -20.41
CA GLU A 337 28.17 -16.61 -20.00
C GLU A 337 29.25 -16.48 -18.94
N GLU A 338 28.92 -16.86 -17.72
CA GLU A 338 29.93 -17.05 -16.69
C GLU A 338 30.88 -18.12 -17.23
N PRO A 339 32.18 -17.87 -17.33
CA PRO A 339 33.09 -18.87 -17.84
C PRO A 339 32.86 -20.16 -17.04
N PRO A 340 32.77 -21.33 -17.69
CA PRO A 340 32.46 -22.57 -17.01
C PRO A 340 33.40 -22.71 -15.82
N ILE A 341 32.83 -22.88 -14.61
CA ILE A 341 33.60 -23.15 -13.38
C ILE A 341 34.54 -24.28 -13.78
N PRO A 342 35.89 -24.06 -13.71
CA PRO A 342 36.82 -25.10 -14.11
C PRO A 342 36.46 -26.35 -13.30
N ALA A 343 36.15 -27.43 -14.02
CA ALA A 343 35.82 -28.69 -13.40
C ALA A 343 36.87 -28.99 -12.34
N PRO A 344 36.49 -29.43 -11.13
CA PRO A 344 37.44 -29.72 -10.08
C PRO A 344 38.51 -30.62 -10.68
N VAL A 345 39.73 -30.10 -10.75
CA VAL A 345 40.88 -30.84 -11.28
C VAL A 345 40.92 -32.12 -10.47
N SER A 346 40.57 -33.25 -11.11
CA SER A 346 40.70 -34.56 -10.48
C SER A 346 42.11 -34.66 -9.95
N ARG A 347 42.27 -34.69 -8.65
CA ARG A 347 43.60 -34.96 -8.04
C ARG A 347 44.12 -36.22 -8.68
N PRO A 348 45.35 -36.21 -9.22
CA PRO A 348 45.93 -37.44 -9.70
C PRO A 348 45.96 -38.44 -8.54
N ALA A 349 45.51 -39.64 -8.81
CA ALA A 349 45.55 -40.75 -7.86
C ALA A 349 46.92 -40.84 -7.20
N PRO A 350 47.03 -41.08 -5.86
CA PRO A 350 48.29 -41.22 -5.20
C PRO A 350 49.01 -42.43 -5.81
N VAL A 351 50.16 -42.16 -6.45
CA VAL A 351 51.13 -43.18 -6.86
C VAL A 351 51.60 -43.84 -5.57
N GLY A 352 51.39 -45.18 -5.48
CA GLY A 352 51.76 -45.96 -4.33
C GLY A 352 53.26 -45.87 -3.97
N PRO A 353 53.63 -46.16 -2.75
CA PRO A 353 54.95 -45.85 -2.22
C PRO A 353 56.03 -46.83 -2.77
N ALA A 354 57.10 -46.24 -3.32
CA ALA A 354 58.38 -46.98 -3.50
C ALA A 354 59.00 -47.11 -2.13
N VAL A 355 59.33 -48.37 -1.80
CA VAL A 355 60.01 -48.80 -0.61
C VAL A 355 61.51 -48.36 -0.70
N ALA A 356 62.05 -47.72 0.32
CA ALA A 356 63.48 -47.72 0.65
C ALA A 356 63.74 -47.19 2.07
N PRO A 357 64.89 -47.51 2.68
CA PRO A 357 64.98 -48.04 4.03
C PRO A 357 65.26 -46.97 5.06
N ALA A 358 65.01 -47.31 6.34
CA ALA A 358 65.38 -46.57 7.54
C ALA A 358 66.86 -46.47 7.74
N PRO A 359 67.37 -45.44 8.45
CA PRO A 359 67.61 -45.66 9.92
C PRO A 359 67.43 -44.41 10.84
N ALA A 360 67.12 -44.78 12.09
CA ALA A 360 67.55 -44.21 13.38
C ALA A 360 67.08 -42.80 13.84
N ALA A 361 66.28 -42.90 14.86
CA ALA A 361 66.18 -42.17 16.11
C ALA A 361 66.74 -40.74 16.24
N ALA A 362 65.86 -39.83 16.64
CA ALA A 362 66.03 -38.90 17.74
C ALA A 362 64.68 -38.32 18.18
N GLU A 363 64.48 -38.36 19.47
CA GLU A 363 63.36 -37.73 20.24
C GLU A 363 63.32 -36.25 19.98
N ASP A 364 62.14 -35.66 19.88
CA ASP A 364 61.81 -34.43 20.60
C ASP A 364 60.34 -33.96 20.28
N ASP A 365 59.67 -33.69 21.32
CA ASP A 365 58.53 -32.83 21.68
C ASP A 365 57.57 -32.31 20.60
N PRO A 366 56.22 -32.39 20.82
CA PRO A 366 55.20 -31.84 19.93
C PRO A 366 55.11 -30.31 20.10
N PRO A 367 54.92 -29.54 18.99
CA PRO A 367 54.74 -28.08 19.06
C PRO A 367 53.34 -27.71 19.61
N ALA A 368 53.40 -26.85 20.62
CA ALA A 368 52.24 -26.28 21.28
C ALA A 368 51.37 -25.41 20.33
N LEU A 369 50.05 -25.56 20.44
CA LEU A 369 49.05 -24.75 19.75
C LEU A 369 49.13 -23.27 20.17
N PRO A 370 48.90 -22.29 19.27
CA PRO A 370 48.98 -20.87 19.62
C PRO A 370 47.81 -20.44 20.50
N GLN A 371 48.10 -19.96 21.70
CA GLN A 371 47.16 -19.37 22.63
C GLN A 371 46.82 -17.93 22.23
N ARG A 372 45.52 -17.62 22.21
CA ARG A 372 44.97 -16.30 22.01
C ARG A 372 45.35 -15.37 23.16
N ARG A 373 46.19 -14.36 22.90
CA ARG A 373 46.55 -13.32 23.89
C ARG A 373 45.35 -12.39 24.15
N ASN A 374 44.86 -12.44 25.38
CA ASN A 374 43.97 -11.46 25.97
C ASN A 374 44.74 -10.17 26.28
N ARG A 375 44.39 -9.05 25.62
CA ARG A 375 44.89 -7.73 26.02
C ARG A 375 43.91 -7.10 27.00
N ARG A 376 44.33 -7.05 28.27
CA ARG A 376 43.70 -6.22 29.31
C ARG A 376 44.43 -4.87 29.38
N ALA A 377 43.60 -3.82 29.35
CA ALA A 377 43.63 -2.55 30.05
C ALA A 377 44.96 -1.80 30.29
N SER A 378 44.96 -0.53 29.90
CA SER A 378 45.38 0.62 30.73
C SER A 378 44.90 1.92 30.07
N ASP A 379 44.17 2.74 30.86
CA ASP A 379 43.79 4.13 30.71
C ASP A 379 45.01 5.09 30.67
N PRO A 380 44.91 6.42 30.39
CA PRO A 380 43.75 7.34 30.52
C PRO A 380 43.56 8.41 29.41
N ALA A 381 42.41 9.13 29.50
CA ALA A 381 41.96 10.27 28.71
C ALA A 381 42.90 11.53 28.82
N PRO A 382 42.80 12.58 27.93
CA PRO A 382 41.68 13.53 28.04
C PRO A 382 41.14 14.22 26.78
N ALA A 383 39.89 14.76 26.94
CA ALA A 383 39.31 16.02 26.49
C ALA A 383 39.03 16.35 25.01
N ALA A 384 37.73 16.44 24.73
CA ALA A 384 36.93 17.49 24.09
C ALA A 384 37.23 17.99 22.66
N SER A 385 36.26 17.79 21.76
CA SER A 385 35.55 18.88 21.08
C SER A 385 34.50 18.33 20.09
N GLY A 386 33.35 19.02 20.01
CA GLY A 386 32.07 18.70 19.42
C GLY A 386 32.02 18.40 17.92
N GLY A 387 30.94 17.72 17.56
CA GLY A 387 30.52 17.50 16.18
C GLY A 387 29.22 16.72 16.14
N VAL A 388 28.24 17.34 15.54
CA VAL A 388 26.84 17.05 15.29
C VAL A 388 26.53 15.60 14.93
N GLY A 389 25.41 15.09 15.53
CA GLY A 389 24.97 13.71 15.51
C GLY A 389 24.32 13.22 14.23
N GLY A 390 24.63 11.96 13.91
CA GLY A 390 23.81 11.06 13.09
C GLY A 390 23.29 9.93 13.98
N PRO A 391 22.21 9.22 13.61
CA PRO A 391 21.54 8.29 14.53
C PRO A 391 22.40 7.07 14.84
N ALA A 392 22.65 6.90 16.12
CA ALA A 392 23.44 5.84 16.69
C ALA A 392 22.83 4.46 16.43
N ASN A 393 23.63 3.61 15.82
CA ASN A 393 23.51 2.17 15.79
C ASN A 393 23.50 1.66 17.26
N ARG A 394 22.35 1.17 17.74
CA ARG A 394 22.23 0.65 19.11
C ARG A 394 22.98 -0.67 19.21
N ALA A 395 24.07 -0.62 19.90
CA ALA A 395 24.88 -1.74 20.31
C ALA A 395 24.02 -2.88 20.91
N PHE A 396 24.42 -4.11 20.65
CA PHE A 396 23.90 -5.35 21.24
C PHE A 396 23.84 -5.21 22.77
N ARG A 397 22.65 -5.35 23.33
CA ARG A 397 22.41 -5.35 24.77
C ARG A 397 22.95 -6.63 25.39
N ASP A 398 23.49 -6.50 26.60
CA ASP A 398 23.98 -7.60 27.41
C ASP A 398 22.90 -8.70 27.53
N PRO A 399 23.22 -9.99 27.29
CA PRO A 399 22.29 -11.10 27.40
C PRO A 399 21.62 -11.19 28.78
N ASP A 400 22.29 -10.79 29.84
CA ASP A 400 21.80 -10.81 31.23
C ASP A 400 20.71 -9.71 31.44
N GLU A 401 20.86 -8.57 30.82
CA GLU A 401 19.85 -7.50 30.86
C GLU A 401 18.59 -7.90 30.09
N ALA A 402 18.72 -8.62 28.97
CA ALA A 402 17.61 -9.16 28.19
C ALA A 402 16.86 -10.26 28.97
N ALA A 403 17.58 -11.13 29.66
CA ALA A 403 17.01 -12.18 30.50
C ALA A 403 16.26 -11.60 31.71
N ALA A 404 16.79 -10.56 32.36
CA ALA A 404 16.15 -9.89 33.49
C ALA A 404 14.82 -9.21 33.06
N ARG A 405 14.77 -8.58 31.87
CA ARG A 405 13.54 -7.98 31.32
C ARG A 405 12.48 -9.02 30.95
N MET A 406 12.91 -10.15 30.38
CA MET A 406 11.99 -11.24 30.06
C MET A 406 11.39 -11.86 31.33
N GLY A 407 12.21 -12.04 32.40
CA GLY A 407 11.74 -12.49 33.71
C GLY A 407 10.77 -11.51 34.38
N ALA A 408 10.97 -10.20 34.20
CA ALA A 408 10.03 -9.18 34.70
C ALA A 408 8.70 -9.21 33.94
N LEU A 409 8.71 -9.42 32.63
CA LEU A 409 7.52 -9.55 31.80
C LEU A 409 6.70 -10.79 32.17
N GLN A 410 7.37 -11.94 32.38
CA GLN A 410 6.71 -13.17 32.79
C GLN A 410 6.06 -13.05 34.17
N ARG A 411 6.73 -12.41 35.15
CA ARG A 411 6.14 -12.14 36.47
C ARG A 411 4.96 -11.19 36.39
N GLY A 412 5.00 -10.17 35.52
CA GLY A 412 3.87 -9.27 35.27
C GLY A 412 2.67 -9.97 34.68
N THR A 413 2.89 -10.87 33.72
CA THR A 413 1.83 -11.66 33.08
C THR A 413 1.22 -12.67 34.06
N ALA A 414 2.04 -13.29 34.92
CA ALA A 414 1.55 -14.19 35.95
C ALA A 414 0.70 -13.48 37.03
N ARG A 415 1.11 -12.26 37.43
CA ARG A 415 0.30 -11.43 38.34
C ARG A 415 -1.00 -10.96 37.70
N GLY A 416 -1.01 -10.62 36.41
CA GLY A 416 -2.22 -10.24 35.67
C GLY A 416 -3.24 -11.39 35.58
N ARG A 417 -2.77 -12.62 35.41
CA ARG A 417 -3.64 -13.83 35.42
C ARG A 417 -4.15 -14.20 36.80
N ALA A 418 -3.40 -13.89 37.85
CA ALA A 418 -3.82 -14.15 39.24
C ALA A 418 -4.77 -13.07 39.80
N ALA A 419 -4.95 -11.94 39.07
CA ALA A 419 -5.84 -10.84 39.43
C ALA A 419 -7.13 -10.86 38.57
N GLU A 420 -7.72 -12.02 38.28
CA GLU A 420 -9.10 -12.09 37.77
C GLU A 420 -10.07 -11.69 38.89
N PRO A 421 -10.92 -10.68 38.68
CA PRO A 421 -11.90 -10.27 39.65
C PRO A 421 -13.00 -11.31 39.74
N GLY A 422 -13.18 -11.85 40.95
CA GLY A 422 -14.29 -12.70 41.32
C GLY A 422 -15.63 -12.03 41.11
N SER A 423 -16.57 -12.82 40.62
CA SER A 423 -18.02 -12.75 40.75
C SER A 423 -18.69 -11.39 40.94
N ALA A 424 -19.42 -10.97 39.96
CA ALA A 424 -20.49 -9.99 40.07
C ALA A 424 -21.63 -10.52 40.95
N PRO A 425 -22.26 -9.69 41.80
CA PRO A 425 -23.42 -10.13 42.60
C PRO A 425 -24.68 -10.22 41.70
N GLU A 426 -25.40 -11.32 41.89
CA GLU A 426 -26.74 -11.56 41.35
C GLU A 426 -27.69 -10.41 41.74
N HIS A 427 -28.30 -9.79 40.77
CA HIS A 427 -29.41 -8.87 40.97
C HIS A 427 -30.70 -9.69 41.01
N ASP A 428 -31.21 -9.85 42.24
CA ASP A 428 -32.54 -10.39 42.59
C ASP A 428 -33.62 -9.48 41.95
N SER A 429 -34.39 -10.02 41.06
CA SER A 429 -35.58 -9.39 40.48
C SER A 429 -36.80 -9.82 41.25
N GLU A 430 -37.16 -9.08 42.28
CA GLU A 430 -38.49 -9.18 42.91
C GLU A 430 -39.55 -8.50 42.03
N ARG A 431 -40.55 -9.32 41.71
CA ARG A 431 -41.85 -8.93 41.19
C ARG A 431 -42.54 -7.97 42.15
N ASP A 432 -43.15 -6.93 41.69
CA ASP A 432 -44.44 -6.56 42.25
C ASP A 432 -45.41 -6.01 41.18
N SER A 433 -46.61 -6.50 41.28
CA SER A 433 -47.80 -6.25 40.50
C SER A 433 -48.47 -4.96 40.94
N ARG A 434 -48.82 -4.09 39.99
CA ARG A 434 -50.13 -3.45 39.90
C ARG A 434 -50.30 -2.64 38.64
#